data_dca33c79e9e3ab37c3ece7978cdba5f6
#
_entry.id   dca33c79e9e3ab37c3ece7978cdba5f6
#
_cell.length_a   1.000
_cell.length_b   1.000
_cell.length_c   1.000
_cell.angle_alpha   90.00
_cell.angle_beta   90.00
_cell.angle_gamma   90.00
#
_symmetry.space_group_name_H-M   'P 1'
#
loop_
_entity.id
_entity.type
_entity.pdbx_description
1 polymer ?
#
loop_
_entity_poly.entity_id
_entity_poly.type
_entity_poly.pdbx_seq_one_letter_code
_entity_poly.pdbx_strand_id
1 'polypeptide(L)'
;MNVYVIIILLYIALSAIHLPLFGPFYTEDCLAPVIAAALLIRRPPLRHPIFLPLLLLAAITAVHFLQGGENAYNLAVLVYLAGLYLFARSSTPPPKAMRICGGALLTLIILGWIGDAVAFFVFHVRDTGLVFLGDDVAQTENLSFLARRYAFLFGNPNVLGSFYVLPMLLFLRGLEEKTPSFGKKQWSLLILFIGVSLIPLVSTFSKHAIMTGAVILAFFANCLQANFPRLVRGFWLPILLVGLICETTVLFVTFPVKSTPPFINTTTGMYAIHQTIYARMPFTSPSAWLVGSSPARIHQLYPQLADRRAIRRTLLQYNALNNLEMFSTFMDPHNEYLNLAAFYGVPALAVIIAFFIVFALRNGNSRYVTCFLLAFAFACLWDDLLSKRWICLAFAFLPCPQTPPTSTTSDTCISP
;
A
#
# COMPACT_ATOMS: atom_id res chain seq x y z
N MET A 1 -24.69 -4.06 -15.59
CA MET A 1 -23.57 -4.19 -14.63
C MET A 1 -24.15 -4.65 -13.30
N ASN A 2 -23.57 -5.64 -12.64
CA ASN A 2 -24.07 -6.19 -11.36
C ASN A 2 -23.97 -5.11 -10.28
N VAL A 3 -24.95 -5.00 -9.39
CA VAL A 3 -25.00 -4.00 -8.30
C VAL A 3 -23.74 -4.06 -7.41
N TYR A 4 -23.18 -5.24 -7.16
CA TYR A 4 -21.96 -5.42 -6.37
C TYR A 4 -20.72 -4.81 -7.04
N VAL A 5 -20.67 -4.84 -8.39
CA VAL A 5 -19.61 -4.17 -9.15
C VAL A 5 -19.75 -2.65 -9.03
N ILE A 6 -20.98 -2.14 -9.01
CA ILE A 6 -21.23 -0.69 -8.80
C ILE A 6 -20.74 -0.28 -7.41
N ILE A 7 -21.08 -1.04 -6.37
CA ILE A 7 -20.66 -0.75 -5.00
C ILE A 7 -19.12 -0.70 -4.88
N ILE A 8 -18.41 -1.68 -5.46
CA ILE A 8 -16.95 -1.68 -5.37
C ILE A 8 -16.31 -0.54 -6.18
N LEU A 9 -16.85 -0.19 -7.35
CA LEU A 9 -16.36 0.94 -8.12
C LEU A 9 -16.63 2.27 -7.40
N LEU A 10 -17.80 2.41 -6.75
CA LEU A 10 -18.12 3.57 -5.94
C LEU A 10 -17.18 3.67 -4.72
N TYR A 11 -16.91 2.54 -4.06
CA TYR A 11 -15.95 2.49 -2.96
C TYR A 11 -14.55 2.99 -3.40
N ILE A 12 -14.06 2.51 -4.55
CA ILE A 12 -12.77 2.92 -5.11
C ILE A 12 -12.77 4.43 -5.43
N ALA A 13 -13.86 4.94 -6.00
CA ALA A 13 -13.99 6.36 -6.31
C ALA A 13 -14.00 7.23 -5.04
N LEU A 14 -14.72 6.81 -4.00
CA LEU A 14 -14.74 7.50 -2.70
C LEU A 14 -13.38 7.43 -1.99
N SER A 15 -12.64 6.32 -2.14
CA SER A 15 -11.27 6.21 -1.59
C SER A 15 -10.30 7.25 -2.19
N ALA A 16 -10.57 7.78 -3.38
CA ALA A 16 -9.76 8.87 -3.94
C ALA A 16 -10.03 10.23 -3.28
N ILE A 17 -11.20 10.41 -2.69
CA ILE A 17 -11.57 11.62 -1.96
C ILE A 17 -10.99 11.59 -0.54
N HIS A 18 -11.02 10.45 0.11
CA HIS A 18 -10.39 10.11 1.40
C HIS A 18 -10.46 11.21 2.46
N LEU A 19 -11.62 11.87 2.57
CA LEU A 19 -11.83 12.90 3.58
C LEU A 19 -12.19 12.27 4.92
N PRO A 20 -11.58 12.72 6.04
CA PRO A 20 -11.98 12.27 7.36
C PRO A 20 -13.41 12.74 7.67
N LEU A 21 -14.25 11.83 8.14
CA LEU A 21 -15.64 12.13 8.53
C LEU A 21 -15.72 12.34 10.06
N PHE A 22 -15.35 11.33 10.81
CA PHE A 22 -15.28 11.37 12.27
C PHE A 22 -14.37 10.26 12.79
N GLY A 23 -13.46 10.60 13.70
CA GLY A 23 -12.47 9.65 14.22
C GLY A 23 -11.66 9.00 13.10
N PRO A 24 -11.57 7.65 13.08
CA PRO A 24 -10.79 6.91 12.09
C PRO A 24 -11.56 6.61 10.78
N PHE A 25 -12.79 7.13 10.63
CA PHE A 25 -13.64 6.88 9.47
C PHE A 25 -13.44 7.92 8.38
N TYR A 26 -13.41 7.44 7.15
CA TYR A 26 -13.23 8.23 5.93
C TYR A 26 -14.46 8.08 5.02
N THR A 27 -14.52 8.89 3.96
CA THR A 27 -15.65 8.92 3.02
C THR A 27 -16.02 7.55 2.43
N GLU A 28 -15.05 6.70 2.15
CA GLU A 28 -15.28 5.34 1.64
C GLU A 28 -15.92 4.41 2.68
N ASP A 29 -15.72 4.67 3.97
CA ASP A 29 -16.26 3.83 5.05
C ASP A 29 -17.77 3.94 5.18
N CYS A 30 -18.41 4.95 4.59
CA CYS A 30 -19.86 5.05 4.47
C CYS A 30 -20.48 3.82 3.77
N LEU A 31 -19.72 3.12 2.94
CA LEU A 31 -20.16 1.90 2.26
C LEU A 31 -19.95 0.62 3.07
N ALA A 32 -19.29 0.68 4.22
CA ALA A 32 -19.00 -0.49 5.05
C ALA A 32 -20.28 -1.29 5.43
N PRO A 33 -21.39 -0.67 5.86
CA PRO A 33 -22.62 -1.40 6.15
C PRO A 33 -23.20 -2.12 4.93
N VAL A 34 -23.11 -1.48 3.75
CA VAL A 34 -23.58 -2.05 2.48
C VAL A 34 -22.73 -3.25 2.07
N ILE A 35 -21.40 -3.15 2.23
CA ILE A 35 -20.44 -4.25 1.97
C ILE A 35 -20.72 -5.40 2.93
N ALA A 36 -20.93 -5.14 4.21
CA ALA A 36 -21.24 -6.15 5.21
C ALA A 36 -22.55 -6.88 4.87
N ALA A 37 -23.63 -6.16 4.54
CA ALA A 37 -24.89 -6.75 4.10
C ALA A 37 -24.71 -7.61 2.83
N ALA A 38 -23.97 -7.12 1.85
CA ALA A 38 -23.69 -7.85 0.62
C ALA A 38 -22.91 -9.15 0.88
N LEU A 39 -21.96 -9.17 1.83
CA LEU A 39 -21.23 -10.37 2.24
C LEU A 39 -22.12 -11.39 2.93
N LEU A 40 -23.03 -10.94 3.80
CA LEU A 40 -24.02 -11.82 4.45
C LEU A 40 -24.93 -12.51 3.43
N ILE A 41 -25.32 -11.82 2.36
CA ILE A 41 -26.12 -12.37 1.27
C ILE A 41 -25.31 -13.37 0.44
N ARG A 42 -24.06 -13.02 0.08
CA ARG A 42 -23.21 -13.84 -0.80
C ARG A 42 -22.58 -15.05 -0.12
N ARG A 43 -22.43 -15.03 1.19
CA ARG A 43 -21.85 -16.09 2.01
C ARG A 43 -20.54 -16.64 1.40
N PRO A 44 -19.43 -15.87 1.40
CA PRO A 44 -18.17 -16.31 0.83
C PRO A 44 -17.71 -17.62 1.47
N PRO A 45 -17.02 -18.50 0.73
CA PRO A 45 -16.63 -19.80 1.26
C PRO A 45 -15.69 -19.64 2.46
N LEU A 46 -16.05 -20.18 3.62
CA LEU A 46 -15.25 -20.15 4.85
C LEU A 46 -13.88 -20.86 4.71
N ARG A 47 -13.68 -21.63 3.65
CA ARG A 47 -12.41 -22.30 3.35
C ARG A 47 -11.40 -21.40 2.64
N HIS A 48 -11.69 -20.08 2.49
CA HIS A 48 -10.74 -19.18 1.88
C HIS A 48 -9.47 -19.03 2.76
N PRO A 49 -8.27 -19.11 2.17
CA PRO A 49 -7.00 -19.13 2.94
C PRO A 49 -6.79 -17.91 3.85
N ILE A 50 -7.44 -16.78 3.58
CA ILE A 50 -7.35 -15.57 4.41
C ILE A 50 -7.95 -15.75 5.81
N PHE A 51 -8.85 -16.73 6.01
CA PHE A 51 -9.49 -16.89 7.31
C PHE A 51 -8.54 -17.40 8.39
N LEU A 52 -7.52 -18.18 8.05
CA LEU A 52 -6.58 -18.67 9.05
C LEU A 52 -5.75 -17.56 9.69
N PRO A 53 -5.06 -16.68 8.93
CA PRO A 53 -4.38 -15.51 9.51
C PRO A 53 -5.34 -14.60 10.27
N LEU A 54 -6.54 -14.36 9.72
CA LEU A 54 -7.55 -13.51 10.37
C LEU A 54 -7.99 -14.07 11.73
N LEU A 55 -8.28 -15.37 11.81
CA LEU A 55 -8.67 -16.01 13.08
C LEU A 55 -7.55 -15.94 14.11
N LEU A 56 -6.31 -16.13 13.70
CA LEU A 56 -5.15 -16.01 14.58
C LEU A 56 -5.04 -14.58 15.14
N LEU A 57 -5.09 -13.58 14.28
CA LEU A 57 -5.03 -12.17 14.70
C LEU A 57 -6.21 -11.80 15.59
N ALA A 58 -7.42 -12.27 15.27
CA ALA A 58 -8.62 -12.06 16.09
C ALA A 58 -8.50 -12.71 17.46
N ALA A 59 -7.95 -13.92 17.55
CA ALA A 59 -7.73 -14.62 18.83
C ALA A 59 -6.71 -13.86 19.71
N ILE A 60 -5.61 -13.39 19.11
CA ILE A 60 -4.61 -12.60 19.82
C ILE A 60 -5.21 -11.28 20.30
N THR A 61 -5.96 -10.59 19.45
CA THR A 61 -6.64 -9.34 19.82
C THR A 61 -7.64 -9.56 20.97
N ALA A 62 -8.36 -10.68 20.96
CA ALA A 62 -9.26 -11.03 22.05
C ALA A 62 -8.49 -11.26 23.37
N VAL A 63 -7.33 -11.91 23.34
CA VAL A 63 -6.46 -12.05 24.50
C VAL A 63 -6.03 -10.69 25.05
N HIS A 64 -5.59 -9.78 24.18
CA HIS A 64 -5.22 -8.42 24.60
C HIS A 64 -6.39 -7.64 25.18
N PHE A 65 -7.57 -7.79 24.59
CA PHE A 65 -8.79 -7.14 25.09
C PHE A 65 -9.12 -7.63 26.51
N LEU A 66 -9.07 -8.94 26.75
CA LEU A 66 -9.28 -9.53 28.08
C LEU A 66 -8.25 -9.08 29.13
N GLN A 67 -7.06 -8.70 28.67
CA GLN A 67 -5.99 -8.16 29.53
C GLN A 67 -6.11 -6.64 29.77
N GLY A 68 -7.21 -6.01 29.34
CA GLY A 68 -7.42 -4.57 29.51
C GLY A 68 -6.74 -3.70 28.46
N GLY A 69 -6.32 -4.28 27.32
CA GLY A 69 -5.77 -3.54 26.17
C GLY A 69 -6.88 -2.99 25.26
N GLU A 70 -6.65 -1.84 24.63
CA GLU A 70 -7.63 -1.16 23.76
C GLU A 70 -7.60 -1.69 22.31
N ASN A 71 -7.73 -3.01 22.10
CA ASN A 71 -7.57 -3.60 20.77
C ASN A 71 -8.87 -3.89 20.00
N ALA A 72 -10.03 -3.54 20.54
CA ALA A 72 -11.32 -3.76 19.87
C ALA A 72 -11.37 -3.06 18.49
N TYR A 73 -10.79 -1.87 18.39
CA TYR A 73 -10.70 -1.13 17.13
C TYR A 73 -9.82 -1.87 16.09
N ASN A 74 -8.66 -2.36 16.48
CA ASN A 74 -7.75 -3.10 15.58
C ASN A 74 -8.42 -4.38 15.05
N LEU A 75 -9.19 -5.08 15.89
CA LEU A 75 -9.98 -6.22 15.45
C LEU A 75 -11.04 -5.82 14.42
N ALA A 76 -11.77 -4.72 14.68
CA ALA A 76 -12.76 -4.23 13.74
C ALA A 76 -12.15 -3.87 12.38
N VAL A 77 -10.98 -3.23 12.37
CA VAL A 77 -10.23 -2.91 11.13
C VAL A 77 -9.81 -4.19 10.39
N LEU A 78 -9.29 -5.20 11.08
CA LEU A 78 -8.88 -6.45 10.46
C LEU A 78 -10.07 -7.20 9.85
N VAL A 79 -11.19 -7.30 10.56
CA VAL A 79 -12.42 -7.91 10.07
C VAL A 79 -12.95 -7.15 8.85
N TYR A 80 -12.92 -5.82 8.93
CA TYR A 80 -13.35 -4.96 7.84
C TYR A 80 -12.49 -5.16 6.57
N LEU A 81 -11.17 -5.14 6.71
CA LEU A 81 -10.24 -5.34 5.58
C LEU A 81 -10.41 -6.73 4.95
N ALA A 82 -10.57 -7.77 5.77
CA ALA A 82 -10.84 -9.11 5.26
C ALA A 82 -12.18 -9.17 4.53
N GLY A 83 -13.22 -8.54 5.07
CA GLY A 83 -14.53 -8.41 4.42
C GLY A 83 -14.43 -7.65 3.08
N LEU A 84 -13.72 -6.54 3.06
CA LEU A 84 -13.48 -5.74 1.86
C LEU A 84 -12.75 -6.55 0.78
N TYR A 85 -11.71 -7.30 1.18
CA TYR A 85 -10.99 -8.20 0.27
C TYR A 85 -11.91 -9.26 -0.35
N LEU A 86 -12.70 -9.96 0.47
CA LEU A 86 -13.62 -11.00 0.01
C LEU A 86 -14.70 -10.44 -0.90
N PHE A 87 -15.24 -9.27 -0.55
CA PHE A 87 -16.24 -8.58 -1.36
C PHE A 87 -15.67 -8.16 -2.71
N ALA A 88 -14.52 -7.51 -2.73
CA ALA A 88 -13.84 -7.07 -3.96
C ALA A 88 -13.49 -8.27 -4.85
N ARG A 89 -12.96 -9.34 -4.25
CA ARG A 89 -12.61 -10.57 -4.95
C ARG A 89 -13.83 -11.25 -5.61
N SER A 90 -14.96 -11.25 -4.92
CA SER A 90 -16.22 -11.82 -5.43
C SER A 90 -16.94 -10.89 -6.42
N SER A 91 -16.55 -9.64 -6.50
CA SER A 91 -17.21 -8.58 -7.27
C SER A 91 -16.27 -7.93 -8.28
N THR A 92 -15.29 -8.66 -8.79
CA THR A 92 -14.29 -8.16 -9.74
C THR A 92 -14.96 -7.45 -10.93
N PRO A 93 -14.65 -6.17 -11.19
CA PRO A 93 -15.24 -5.44 -12.29
C PRO A 93 -14.77 -6.00 -13.65
N PRO A 94 -15.58 -5.86 -14.70
CA PRO A 94 -15.16 -6.22 -16.05
C PRO A 94 -14.00 -5.31 -16.53
N PRO A 95 -13.12 -5.80 -17.44
CA PRO A 95 -11.91 -5.07 -17.88
C PRO A 95 -12.21 -3.65 -18.37
N LYS A 96 -13.32 -3.45 -19.09
CA LYS A 96 -13.75 -2.11 -19.53
C LYS A 96 -14.01 -1.16 -18.35
N ALA A 97 -14.67 -1.63 -17.29
CA ALA A 97 -14.98 -0.81 -16.12
C ALA A 97 -13.70 -0.54 -15.29
N MET A 98 -12.82 -1.53 -15.14
CA MET A 98 -11.50 -1.33 -14.51
C MET A 98 -10.70 -0.24 -15.22
N ARG A 99 -10.60 -0.31 -16.55
CA ARG A 99 -9.87 0.67 -17.35
C ARG A 99 -10.43 2.07 -17.20
N ILE A 100 -11.76 2.22 -17.27
CA ILE A 100 -12.41 3.53 -17.16
C ILE A 100 -12.20 4.09 -15.76
N CYS A 101 -12.43 3.29 -14.72
CA CYS A 101 -12.25 3.72 -13.32
C CYS A 101 -10.80 4.10 -13.04
N GLY A 102 -9.85 3.21 -13.35
CA GLY A 102 -8.43 3.48 -13.14
C GLY A 102 -7.94 4.69 -13.93
N GLY A 103 -8.31 4.79 -15.22
CA GLY A 103 -7.95 5.93 -16.07
C GLY A 103 -8.54 7.26 -15.58
N ALA A 104 -9.80 7.26 -15.14
CA ALA A 104 -10.44 8.47 -14.59
C ALA A 104 -9.76 8.94 -13.30
N LEU A 105 -9.42 8.02 -12.39
CA LEU A 105 -8.72 8.35 -11.14
C LEU A 105 -7.31 8.89 -11.42
N LEU A 106 -6.54 8.27 -12.31
CA LEU A 106 -5.23 8.79 -12.71
C LEU A 106 -5.35 10.17 -13.33
N THR A 107 -6.33 10.38 -14.22
CA THR A 107 -6.57 11.68 -14.85
C THR A 107 -6.93 12.74 -13.80
N LEU A 108 -7.78 12.41 -12.82
CA LEU A 108 -8.14 13.32 -11.74
C LEU A 108 -6.91 13.75 -10.92
N ILE A 109 -6.02 12.81 -10.59
CA ILE A 109 -4.79 13.11 -9.85
C ILE A 109 -3.84 13.99 -10.70
N ILE A 110 -3.73 13.71 -12.01
CA ILE A 110 -2.93 14.53 -12.94
C ILE A 110 -3.48 15.96 -12.99
N LEU A 111 -4.80 16.11 -13.15
CA LEU A 111 -5.43 17.43 -13.20
C LEU A 111 -5.25 18.20 -11.89
N GLY A 112 -5.35 17.53 -10.75
CA GLY A 112 -5.05 18.13 -9.45
C GLY A 112 -3.60 18.62 -9.36
N TRP A 113 -2.64 17.83 -9.86
CA TRP A 113 -1.23 18.23 -9.90
C TRP A 113 -0.98 19.42 -10.84
N ILE A 114 -1.62 19.44 -12.02
CA ILE A 114 -1.55 20.58 -12.95
C ILE A 114 -2.14 21.83 -12.29
N GLY A 115 -3.30 21.69 -11.65
CA GLY A 115 -3.94 22.78 -10.91
C GLY A 115 -3.04 23.36 -9.82
N ASP A 116 -2.36 22.50 -9.05
CA ASP A 116 -1.37 22.92 -8.04
C ASP A 116 -0.18 23.65 -8.68
N ALA A 117 0.35 23.13 -9.80
CA ALA A 117 1.44 23.77 -10.51
C ALA A 117 1.04 25.16 -11.04
N VAL A 118 -0.15 25.28 -11.63
CA VAL A 118 -0.68 26.58 -12.10
C VAL A 118 -0.87 27.54 -10.94
N ALA A 119 -1.44 27.08 -9.81
CA ALA A 119 -1.62 27.90 -8.62
C ALA A 119 -0.27 28.44 -8.10
N PHE A 120 0.75 27.59 -8.09
CA PHE A 120 2.08 27.98 -7.63
C PHE A 120 2.79 28.96 -8.58
N PHE A 121 2.88 28.62 -9.88
CA PHE A 121 3.68 29.42 -10.84
C PHE A 121 2.97 30.67 -11.35
N VAL A 122 1.64 30.65 -11.47
CA VAL A 122 0.86 31.76 -12.04
C VAL A 122 0.29 32.67 -10.93
N PHE A 123 -0.26 32.05 -9.88
CA PHE A 123 -0.94 32.80 -8.82
C PHE A 123 -0.10 32.94 -7.54
N HIS A 124 1.12 32.41 -7.51
CA HIS A 124 2.05 32.44 -6.38
C HIS A 124 1.47 31.87 -5.07
N VAL A 125 0.51 30.94 -5.20
CA VAL A 125 -0.08 30.26 -4.04
C VAL A 125 0.90 29.16 -3.57
N ARG A 126 1.43 29.32 -2.36
CA ARG A 126 2.42 28.38 -1.79
C ARG A 126 1.79 27.09 -1.29
N ASP A 127 0.63 27.19 -0.67
CA ASP A 127 -0.14 26.09 -0.15
C ASP A 127 -1.52 26.07 -0.79
N THR A 128 -1.79 25.04 -1.57
CA THR A 128 -3.08 24.81 -2.26
C THR A 128 -3.98 23.84 -1.49
N GLY A 129 -3.53 23.31 -0.35
CA GLY A 129 -4.17 22.18 0.33
C GLY A 129 -3.94 20.85 -0.36
N LEU A 130 -3.31 20.82 -1.55
CA LEU A 130 -2.98 19.61 -2.30
C LEU A 130 -1.52 19.16 -2.09
N VAL A 131 -0.77 19.88 -1.28
CA VAL A 131 0.64 19.64 -1.02
C VAL A 131 0.90 19.49 0.46
N PHE A 132 1.91 18.74 0.80
CA PHE A 132 2.45 18.65 2.13
C PHE A 132 3.70 19.55 2.22
N LEU A 133 3.63 20.53 3.11
CA LEU A 133 4.75 21.39 3.47
C LEU A 133 5.24 20.94 4.85
N GLY A 134 6.50 20.52 4.95
CA GLY A 134 7.11 20.33 6.27
C GLY A 134 7.21 21.68 7.01
N ASP A 135 7.13 21.67 8.33
CA ASP A 135 7.12 22.89 9.15
C ASP A 135 8.32 23.81 8.86
N ASP A 136 9.50 23.23 8.61
CA ASP A 136 10.72 23.97 8.29
C ASP A 136 10.68 24.59 6.87
N VAL A 137 9.94 23.96 5.95
CA VAL A 137 9.82 24.36 4.55
C VAL A 137 8.78 25.47 4.39
N ALA A 138 7.72 25.44 5.20
CA ALA A 138 6.67 26.46 5.18
C ALA A 138 7.20 27.86 5.52
N GLN A 139 8.29 27.94 6.29
CA GLN A 139 8.90 29.19 6.74
C GLN A 139 9.97 29.77 5.79
N THR A 140 10.38 29.02 4.76
CA THR A 140 11.42 29.48 3.82
C THR A 140 10.85 30.46 2.80
N GLU A 141 11.46 31.64 2.68
CA GLU A 141 11.04 32.67 1.71
C GLU A 141 11.17 32.22 0.27
N ASN A 142 12.14 31.35 -0.04
CA ASN A 142 12.46 30.85 -1.38
C ASN A 142 12.04 29.39 -1.55
N LEU A 143 10.75 29.08 -1.33
CA LEU A 143 10.22 27.74 -1.52
C LEU A 143 10.23 27.37 -3.01
N SER A 144 11.03 26.37 -3.39
CA SER A 144 10.96 25.80 -4.74
C SER A 144 9.75 24.88 -4.89
N PHE A 145 9.17 24.80 -6.10
CA PHE A 145 8.06 23.89 -6.40
C PHE A 145 8.41 22.44 -6.05
N LEU A 146 9.64 22.03 -6.32
CA LEU A 146 10.13 20.66 -6.07
C LEU A 146 10.33 20.35 -4.57
N ALA A 147 10.39 21.35 -3.70
CA ALA A 147 10.44 21.11 -2.26
C ALA A 147 9.07 20.79 -1.64
N ARG A 148 8.00 21.00 -2.41
CA ARG A 148 6.61 20.71 -2.02
C ARG A 148 6.29 19.27 -2.40
N ARG A 149 5.83 18.47 -1.43
CA ARG A 149 5.44 17.09 -1.69
C ARG A 149 3.96 17.04 -2.05
N TYR A 150 3.64 16.59 -3.25
CA TYR A 150 2.26 16.48 -3.70
C TYR A 150 1.52 15.41 -2.90
N ALA A 151 0.38 15.75 -2.34
CA ALA A 151 -0.42 14.88 -1.47
C ALA A 151 -1.85 14.67 -1.97
N PHE A 152 -2.30 15.44 -2.95
CA PHE A 152 -3.68 15.46 -3.45
C PHE A 152 -4.66 15.64 -2.28
N LEU A 153 -5.83 15.04 -2.32
CA LEU A 153 -6.84 15.12 -1.25
C LEU A 153 -6.50 14.26 -0.02
N PHE A 154 -5.40 13.51 -0.04
CA PHE A 154 -5.01 12.66 1.10
C PHE A 154 -4.30 13.41 2.23
N GLY A 155 -3.88 14.65 2.01
CA GLY A 155 -3.11 15.43 2.98
C GLY A 155 -1.73 14.85 3.33
N ASN A 156 -1.42 13.62 2.89
CA ASN A 156 -0.15 12.94 3.13
C ASN A 156 0.37 12.31 1.82
N PRO A 157 1.59 12.68 1.37
CA PRO A 157 2.16 12.18 0.13
C PRO A 157 2.45 10.67 0.13
N ASN A 158 2.75 10.07 1.29
CA ASN A 158 2.96 8.62 1.38
C ASN A 158 1.63 7.88 1.16
N VAL A 159 0.53 8.42 1.66
CA VAL A 159 -0.81 7.87 1.46
C VAL A 159 -1.18 7.91 -0.02
N LEU A 160 -0.96 9.05 -0.69
CA LEU A 160 -1.15 9.15 -2.14
C LEU A 160 -0.26 8.17 -2.90
N GLY A 161 1.04 8.07 -2.55
CA GLY A 161 1.98 7.16 -3.19
C GLY A 161 1.54 5.69 -3.09
N SER A 162 1.03 5.27 -1.94
CA SER A 162 0.49 3.91 -1.76
C SER A 162 -0.86 3.70 -2.45
N PHE A 163 -1.72 4.73 -2.52
CA PHE A 163 -2.98 4.68 -3.25
C PHE A 163 -2.78 4.50 -4.74
N TYR A 164 -1.74 5.09 -5.31
CA TYR A 164 -1.48 5.13 -6.74
C TYR A 164 -1.43 3.74 -7.41
N VAL A 165 -1.05 2.73 -6.65
CA VAL A 165 -0.97 1.34 -7.12
C VAL A 165 -2.33 0.81 -7.58
N LEU A 166 -3.41 1.18 -6.89
CA LEU A 166 -4.75 0.68 -7.21
C LEU A 166 -5.28 1.20 -8.56
N PRO A 167 -5.35 2.52 -8.83
CA PRO A 167 -5.80 3.02 -10.13
C PRO A 167 -4.89 2.58 -11.28
N MET A 168 -3.57 2.50 -11.07
CA MET A 168 -2.65 2.00 -12.09
C MET A 168 -2.89 0.52 -12.40
N LEU A 169 -3.07 -0.31 -11.39
CA LEU A 169 -3.41 -1.73 -11.57
C LEU A 169 -4.72 -1.92 -12.34
N LEU A 170 -5.77 -1.19 -11.94
CA LEU A 170 -7.07 -1.26 -12.62
C LEU A 170 -6.97 -0.83 -14.09
N PHE A 171 -6.28 0.28 -14.35
CA PHE A 171 -6.12 0.81 -15.70
C PHE A 171 -5.38 -0.18 -16.61
N LEU A 172 -4.23 -0.67 -16.18
CA LEU A 172 -3.38 -1.55 -16.98
C LEU A 172 -4.03 -2.93 -17.18
N ARG A 173 -4.63 -3.53 -16.13
CA ARG A 173 -5.39 -4.76 -16.27
C ARG A 173 -6.58 -4.64 -17.20
N GLY A 174 -7.28 -3.53 -17.12
CA GLY A 174 -8.40 -3.25 -18.03
C GLY A 174 -8.01 -3.03 -19.49
N LEU A 175 -6.71 -2.84 -19.78
CA LEU A 175 -6.14 -2.73 -21.12
C LEU A 175 -5.59 -4.05 -21.66
N GLU A 176 -5.19 -4.99 -20.79
CA GLU A 176 -4.41 -6.18 -21.16
C GLU A 176 -5.03 -6.99 -22.29
N GLU A 177 -6.34 -7.19 -22.28
CA GLU A 177 -7.07 -7.91 -23.33
C GLU A 177 -7.04 -7.20 -24.70
N LYS A 178 -6.80 -5.89 -24.71
CA LYS A 178 -6.78 -5.06 -25.94
C LYS A 178 -5.39 -4.86 -26.52
N THR A 179 -4.35 -5.05 -25.72
CA THR A 179 -2.97 -4.76 -26.14
C THR A 179 -2.50 -5.55 -27.37
N PRO A 180 -2.94 -6.81 -27.62
CA PRO A 180 -2.57 -7.52 -28.84
C PRO A 180 -3.02 -6.82 -30.14
N SER A 181 -4.08 -6.01 -30.08
CA SER A 181 -4.60 -5.25 -31.23
C SER A 181 -4.04 -3.84 -31.35
N PHE A 182 -3.12 -3.43 -30.47
CA PHE A 182 -2.60 -2.07 -30.48
C PHE A 182 -1.61 -1.83 -31.62
N GLY A 183 -1.91 -0.80 -32.43
CA GLY A 183 -0.96 -0.24 -33.39
C GLY A 183 0.06 0.70 -32.70
N LYS A 184 1.10 1.10 -33.44
CA LYS A 184 2.16 1.99 -32.94
C LYS A 184 1.64 3.26 -32.25
N LYS A 185 0.63 3.90 -32.83
CA LYS A 185 0.01 5.12 -32.28
C LYS A 185 -0.61 4.88 -30.91
N GLN A 186 -1.30 3.75 -30.72
CA GLN A 186 -1.95 3.41 -29.44
C GLN A 186 -0.91 3.09 -28.36
N TRP A 187 0.15 2.40 -28.73
CA TRP A 187 1.30 2.19 -27.83
C TRP A 187 1.96 3.50 -27.42
N SER A 188 2.23 4.40 -28.37
CA SER A 188 2.82 5.71 -28.05
C SER A 188 1.92 6.53 -27.11
N LEU A 189 0.61 6.54 -27.34
CA LEU A 189 -0.35 7.23 -26.46
C LEU A 189 -0.40 6.59 -25.05
N LEU A 190 -0.35 5.27 -24.96
CA LEU A 190 -0.32 4.57 -23.69
C LEU A 190 0.95 4.89 -22.89
N ILE A 191 2.11 4.83 -23.54
CA ILE A 191 3.41 5.15 -22.90
C ILE A 191 3.42 6.61 -22.46
N LEU A 192 2.92 7.54 -23.30
CA LEU A 192 2.78 8.95 -22.93
C LEU A 192 1.87 9.12 -21.71
N PHE A 193 0.70 8.47 -21.70
CA PHE A 193 -0.24 8.57 -20.58
C PHE A 193 0.36 8.02 -19.28
N ILE A 194 1.04 6.86 -19.34
CA ILE A 194 1.75 6.30 -18.19
C ILE A 194 2.83 7.28 -17.72
N GLY A 195 3.65 7.80 -18.64
CA GLY A 195 4.71 8.76 -18.32
C GLY A 195 4.17 10.01 -17.62
N VAL A 196 3.10 10.61 -18.17
CA VAL A 196 2.44 11.78 -17.55
C VAL A 196 1.85 11.41 -16.18
N SER A 197 1.26 10.22 -16.06
CA SER A 197 0.72 9.74 -14.77
C SER A 197 1.81 9.58 -13.70
N LEU A 198 3.05 9.30 -14.07
CA LEU A 198 4.13 9.14 -13.10
C LEU A 198 4.61 10.48 -12.52
N ILE A 199 4.36 11.62 -13.18
CA ILE A 199 4.81 12.93 -12.71
C ILE A 199 4.24 13.25 -11.31
N PRO A 200 2.93 13.19 -11.06
CA PRO A 200 2.39 13.37 -9.72
C PRO A 200 2.94 12.39 -8.71
N LEU A 201 3.12 11.11 -9.11
CA LEU A 201 3.65 10.07 -8.24
C LEU A 201 5.09 10.39 -7.79
N VAL A 202 5.97 10.78 -8.71
CA VAL A 202 7.34 11.20 -8.40
C VAL A 202 7.32 12.43 -7.48
N SER A 203 6.39 13.37 -7.70
CA SER A 203 6.25 14.58 -6.87
C SER A 203 5.79 14.26 -5.43
N THR A 204 5.34 13.05 -5.13
CA THR A 204 5.08 12.62 -3.75
C THR A 204 6.36 12.35 -2.97
N PHE A 205 7.46 12.04 -3.63
CA PHE A 205 8.68 11.50 -3.02
C PHE A 205 8.40 10.30 -2.09
N SER A 206 7.39 9.51 -2.44
CA SER A 206 6.99 8.35 -1.64
C SER A 206 7.70 7.08 -2.10
N LYS A 207 8.24 6.33 -1.15
CA LYS A 207 8.85 5.02 -1.37
C LYS A 207 7.87 3.98 -1.93
N HIS A 208 6.56 4.23 -1.80
CA HIS A 208 5.51 3.35 -2.32
C HIS A 208 5.37 3.40 -3.85
N ALA A 209 6.00 4.37 -4.52
CA ALA A 209 6.10 4.42 -5.98
C ALA A 209 6.63 3.11 -6.59
N ILE A 210 7.46 2.38 -5.82
CA ILE A 210 7.98 1.06 -6.18
C ILE A 210 6.88 0.04 -6.52
N MET A 211 5.78 0.05 -5.78
CA MET A 211 4.65 -0.87 -6.02
C MET A 211 3.95 -0.55 -7.33
N THR A 212 3.78 0.74 -7.63
CA THR A 212 3.24 1.19 -8.92
C THR A 212 4.18 0.83 -10.07
N GLY A 213 5.49 1.04 -9.91
CA GLY A 213 6.51 0.61 -10.86
C GLY A 213 6.47 -0.89 -11.13
N ALA A 214 6.31 -1.70 -10.10
CA ALA A 214 6.19 -3.16 -10.22
C ALA A 214 4.95 -3.59 -11.03
N VAL A 215 3.81 -2.91 -10.83
CA VAL A 215 2.58 -3.16 -11.62
C VAL A 215 2.78 -2.80 -13.09
N ILE A 216 3.40 -1.65 -13.38
CA ILE A 216 3.72 -1.22 -14.74
C ILE A 216 4.67 -2.23 -15.40
N LEU A 217 5.72 -2.64 -14.70
CA LEU A 217 6.68 -3.62 -15.21
C LEU A 217 6.02 -4.96 -15.52
N ALA A 218 5.14 -5.44 -14.63
CA ALA A 218 4.38 -6.68 -14.84
C ALA A 218 3.50 -6.60 -16.10
N PHE A 219 2.82 -5.46 -16.31
CA PHE A 219 2.02 -5.23 -17.49
C PHE A 219 2.86 -5.28 -18.77
N PHE A 220 3.94 -4.53 -18.85
CA PHE A 220 4.82 -4.56 -20.02
C PHE A 220 5.45 -5.94 -20.23
N ALA A 221 5.85 -6.64 -19.18
CA ALA A 221 6.36 -7.99 -19.29
C ALA A 221 5.33 -8.96 -19.87
N ASN A 222 4.04 -8.82 -19.52
CA ASN A 222 2.97 -9.61 -20.11
C ASN A 222 2.75 -9.27 -21.60
N CYS A 223 2.71 -7.98 -21.94
CA CYS A 223 2.50 -7.52 -23.31
C CYS A 223 3.67 -7.91 -24.24
N LEU A 224 4.92 -7.77 -23.78
CA LEU A 224 6.12 -8.08 -24.57
C LEU A 224 6.30 -9.60 -24.74
N GLN A 225 5.84 -10.41 -23.81
CA GLN A 225 5.92 -11.86 -23.94
C GLN A 225 5.11 -12.38 -25.12
N ALA A 226 3.98 -11.76 -25.44
CA ALA A 226 3.19 -12.14 -26.61
C ALA A 226 3.99 -11.96 -27.93
N ASN A 227 4.90 -10.96 -27.95
CA ASN A 227 5.69 -10.61 -29.12
C ASN A 227 7.14 -11.16 -29.10
N PHE A 228 7.72 -11.38 -27.90
CA PHE A 228 9.12 -11.77 -27.69
C PHE A 228 9.28 -12.82 -26.57
N PRO A 229 8.79 -14.05 -26.73
CA PRO A 229 8.61 -14.98 -25.60
C PRO A 229 9.93 -15.46 -24.95
N ARG A 230 11.06 -15.48 -25.67
CA ARG A 230 12.33 -16.02 -25.13
C ARG A 230 13.16 -14.98 -24.37
N LEU A 231 13.20 -13.75 -24.83
CA LEU A 231 14.05 -12.70 -24.25
C LEU A 231 13.49 -12.21 -22.90
N VAL A 232 12.17 -12.15 -22.76
CA VAL A 232 11.52 -11.56 -21.58
C VAL A 232 11.45 -12.52 -20.41
N ARG A 233 11.41 -13.84 -20.68
CA ARG A 233 11.27 -14.85 -19.59
C ARG A 233 12.45 -14.88 -18.62
N GLY A 234 13.68 -14.58 -19.08
CA GLY A 234 14.87 -14.65 -18.25
C GLY A 234 15.27 -13.32 -17.59
N PHE A 235 14.81 -12.17 -18.11
CA PHE A 235 15.34 -10.87 -17.70
C PHE A 235 14.36 -10.02 -16.87
N TRP A 236 13.08 -10.35 -16.83
CA TRP A 236 12.11 -9.50 -16.14
C TRP A 236 12.34 -9.43 -14.60
N LEU A 237 12.70 -10.54 -13.97
CA LEU A 237 12.97 -10.56 -12.53
C LEU A 237 14.26 -9.79 -12.19
N PRO A 238 15.39 -10.00 -12.88
CA PRO A 238 16.57 -9.14 -12.73
C PRO A 238 16.27 -7.66 -12.99
N ILE A 239 15.48 -7.30 -14.02
CA ILE A 239 15.13 -5.91 -14.31
C ILE A 239 14.30 -5.33 -13.14
N LEU A 240 13.35 -6.08 -12.60
CA LEU A 240 12.60 -5.67 -11.41
C LEU A 240 13.53 -5.44 -10.22
N LEU A 241 14.41 -6.40 -9.94
CA LEU A 241 15.36 -6.30 -8.81
C LEU A 241 16.31 -5.12 -8.99
N VAL A 242 16.86 -4.92 -10.19
CA VAL A 242 17.70 -3.75 -10.51
C VAL A 242 16.90 -2.45 -10.35
N GLY A 243 15.66 -2.40 -10.85
CA GLY A 243 14.76 -1.26 -10.67
C GLY A 243 14.52 -0.95 -9.20
N LEU A 244 14.19 -1.97 -8.40
CA LEU A 244 14.01 -1.87 -6.95
C LEU A 244 15.27 -1.37 -6.24
N ILE A 245 16.44 -1.91 -6.60
CA ILE A 245 17.74 -1.49 -6.04
C ILE A 245 18.07 -0.06 -6.46
N CYS A 246 17.89 0.29 -7.74
CA CYS A 246 18.13 1.65 -8.25
C CYS A 246 17.20 2.65 -7.56
N GLU A 247 15.91 2.38 -7.45
CA GLU A 247 14.95 3.25 -6.78
C GLU A 247 15.30 3.42 -5.31
N THR A 248 15.67 2.33 -4.62
CA THR A 248 16.14 2.39 -3.24
C THR A 248 17.41 3.23 -3.14
N THR A 249 18.39 3.01 -4.02
CA THR A 249 19.65 3.73 -4.04
C THR A 249 19.41 5.22 -4.32
N VAL A 250 18.57 5.54 -5.31
CA VAL A 250 18.17 6.92 -5.61
C VAL A 250 17.49 7.58 -4.41
N LEU A 251 16.56 6.90 -3.74
CA LEU A 251 15.88 7.44 -2.56
C LEU A 251 16.81 7.66 -1.36
N PHE A 252 17.87 6.83 -1.22
CA PHE A 252 18.80 6.91 -0.08
C PHE A 252 20.09 7.68 -0.36
N VAL A 253 20.57 7.72 -1.61
CA VAL A 253 21.89 8.25 -1.97
C VAL A 253 21.82 9.58 -2.70
N THR A 254 20.80 9.82 -3.54
CA THR A 254 20.75 11.01 -4.41
C THR A 254 20.15 12.26 -3.77
N PHE A 255 19.64 12.18 -2.56
CA PHE A 255 19.41 13.40 -1.80
C PHE A 255 20.67 13.74 -1.01
N PRO A 256 21.61 14.51 -1.58
CA PRO A 256 22.82 14.87 -0.85
C PRO A 256 22.40 15.66 0.39
N VAL A 257 22.92 15.21 1.50
CA VAL A 257 22.69 15.70 2.87
C VAL A 257 22.78 17.23 3.04
N LYS A 258 23.35 17.93 2.06
CA LYS A 258 23.59 19.39 2.12
C LYS A 258 22.49 20.28 1.52
N SER A 259 21.53 19.73 0.79
CA SER A 259 20.52 20.54 0.07
C SER A 259 19.07 20.15 0.39
N THR A 260 18.85 19.11 1.18
CA THR A 260 17.52 18.69 1.62
C THR A 260 17.16 19.34 2.95
N PRO A 261 15.89 19.71 3.14
CA PRO A 261 15.42 20.17 4.44
C PRO A 261 15.81 19.15 5.53
N PRO A 262 16.25 19.58 6.70
CA PRO A 262 16.72 18.70 7.79
C PRO A 262 15.73 17.58 8.15
N PHE A 263 14.45 17.77 7.82
CA PHE A 263 13.37 16.83 8.08
C PHE A 263 13.56 15.45 7.44
N ILE A 264 13.99 15.33 6.16
CA ILE A 264 14.11 14.03 5.48
C ILE A 264 15.24 13.19 6.08
N ASN A 265 16.36 13.81 6.43
CA ASN A 265 17.51 13.13 7.01
C ASN A 265 17.27 12.73 8.47
N THR A 266 16.60 13.61 9.25
CA THR A 266 16.16 13.32 10.62
C THR A 266 15.23 12.10 10.62
N THR A 267 14.29 12.04 9.69
CA THR A 267 13.33 10.95 9.58
C THR A 267 14.02 9.61 9.34
N THR A 268 14.98 9.53 8.42
CA THR A 268 15.69 8.25 8.13
C THR A 268 16.52 7.75 9.31
N GLY A 269 17.26 8.64 9.99
CA GLY A 269 18.03 8.29 11.18
C GLY A 269 17.14 7.87 12.35
N MET A 270 16.00 8.52 12.51
CA MET A 270 15.04 8.21 13.57
C MET A 270 14.35 6.87 13.32
N TYR A 271 14.01 6.51 12.07
CA TYR A 271 13.41 5.21 11.77
C TYR A 271 14.29 4.04 12.26
N ALA A 272 15.59 4.11 12.06
CA ALA A 272 16.49 3.07 12.53
C ALA A 272 16.42 2.88 14.06
N ILE A 273 16.30 3.98 14.82
CA ILE A 273 16.16 3.95 16.27
C ILE A 273 14.82 3.33 16.67
N HIS A 274 13.71 3.79 16.06
CA HIS A 274 12.38 3.27 16.36
C HIS A 274 12.26 1.79 15.99
N GLN A 275 12.77 1.39 14.83
CA GLN A 275 12.81 -0.02 14.42
C GLN A 275 13.60 -0.88 15.41
N THR A 276 14.70 -0.38 15.95
CA THR A 276 15.48 -1.09 17.00
C THR A 276 14.67 -1.25 18.28
N ILE A 277 13.88 -0.25 18.69
CA ILE A 277 13.00 -0.34 19.86
C ILE A 277 11.94 -1.41 19.65
N TYR A 278 11.23 -1.36 18.50
CA TYR A 278 10.18 -2.33 18.17
C TYR A 278 10.73 -3.75 18.00
N ALA A 279 11.93 -3.92 17.44
CA ALA A 279 12.59 -5.22 17.34
C ALA A 279 12.88 -5.88 18.70
N ARG A 280 13.01 -5.08 19.75
CA ARG A 280 13.23 -5.57 21.13
C ARG A 280 11.94 -5.92 21.86
N MET A 281 10.80 -5.32 21.49
CA MET A 281 9.52 -5.48 22.19
C MET A 281 9.08 -6.93 22.36
N PRO A 282 9.13 -7.79 21.32
CA PRO A 282 8.74 -9.20 21.45
C PRO A 282 9.58 -9.97 22.46
N PHE A 283 10.81 -9.52 22.73
CA PHE A 283 11.74 -10.20 23.64
C PHE A 283 11.71 -9.68 25.08
N THR A 284 10.78 -8.79 25.41
CA THR A 284 10.63 -8.27 26.80
C THR A 284 9.99 -9.29 27.73
N SER A 285 9.23 -10.25 27.22
CA SER A 285 8.66 -11.36 27.99
C SER A 285 8.27 -12.53 27.06
N PRO A 286 8.14 -13.76 27.58
CA PRO A 286 7.63 -14.89 26.80
C PRO A 286 6.22 -14.64 26.21
N SER A 287 5.35 -13.96 26.94
CA SER A 287 4.02 -13.59 26.45
C SER A 287 4.09 -12.59 25.29
N ALA A 288 4.98 -11.58 25.39
CA ALA A 288 5.19 -10.63 24.30
C ALA A 288 5.74 -11.32 23.04
N TRP A 289 6.56 -12.35 23.19
CA TRP A 289 7.04 -13.13 22.06
C TRP A 289 5.92 -13.93 21.40
N LEU A 290 5.03 -14.56 22.19
CA LEU A 290 3.97 -15.45 21.69
C LEU A 290 2.78 -14.68 21.07
N VAL A 291 2.28 -13.67 21.78
CA VAL A 291 1.04 -12.98 21.44
C VAL A 291 1.22 -11.46 21.24
N GLY A 292 2.45 -10.98 21.31
CA GLY A 292 2.75 -9.56 21.21
C GLY A 292 2.34 -8.76 22.44
N SER A 293 2.18 -7.46 22.25
CA SER A 293 1.81 -6.50 23.29
C SER A 293 0.64 -5.64 22.84
N SER A 294 -0.30 -5.36 23.75
CA SER A 294 -1.39 -4.42 23.45
C SER A 294 -0.86 -3.01 23.17
N PRO A 295 -1.58 -2.15 22.44
CA PRO A 295 -1.19 -0.76 22.20
C PRO A 295 -0.82 -0.03 23.50
N ALA A 296 -1.65 -0.15 24.54
CA ALA A 296 -1.37 0.45 25.85
C ALA A 296 -0.04 -0.03 26.45
N ARG A 297 0.28 -1.32 26.30
CA ARG A 297 1.54 -1.88 26.76
C ARG A 297 2.72 -1.40 25.94
N ILE A 298 2.56 -1.27 24.62
CA ILE A 298 3.60 -0.72 23.73
C ILE A 298 3.91 0.73 24.11
N HIS A 299 2.91 1.56 24.37
CA HIS A 299 3.11 2.93 24.85
C HIS A 299 3.89 2.98 26.19
N GLN A 300 3.69 2.01 27.08
CA GLN A 300 4.44 1.92 28.32
C GLN A 300 5.88 1.41 28.12
N LEU A 301 6.07 0.43 27.22
CA LEU A 301 7.38 -0.18 26.96
C LEU A 301 8.30 0.72 26.15
N TYR A 302 7.74 1.48 25.21
CA TYR A 302 8.52 2.30 24.28
C TYR A 302 9.49 3.24 25.01
N PRO A 303 9.08 4.09 25.98
CA PRO A 303 9.99 4.96 26.69
C PRO A 303 11.05 4.22 27.50
N GLN A 304 10.74 2.99 27.96
CA GLN A 304 11.67 2.17 28.73
C GLN A 304 12.79 1.56 27.86
N LEU A 305 12.47 1.25 26.61
CA LEU A 305 13.38 0.68 25.62
C LEU A 305 14.12 1.75 24.82
N ALA A 306 13.62 3.00 24.84
CA ALA A 306 14.17 4.10 24.07
C ALA A 306 15.51 4.59 24.67
N ASP A 307 16.58 4.51 23.88
CA ASP A 307 17.85 5.16 24.22
C ASP A 307 17.75 6.67 23.97
N ARG A 308 17.32 7.39 24.99
CA ARG A 308 17.18 8.85 24.96
C ARG A 308 18.47 9.58 24.57
N ARG A 309 19.65 8.98 24.85
CA ARG A 309 20.95 9.56 24.47
C ARG A 309 21.20 9.40 22.97
N ALA A 310 20.84 8.25 22.39
CA ALA A 310 20.93 8.01 20.96
C ALA A 310 19.97 8.92 20.20
N ILE A 311 18.73 9.03 20.64
CA ILE A 311 17.71 9.95 20.07
C ILE A 311 18.22 11.39 20.09
N ARG A 312 18.70 11.86 21.25
CA ARG A 312 19.24 13.22 21.41
C ARG A 312 20.43 13.47 20.47
N ARG A 313 21.37 12.52 20.35
CA ARG A 313 22.51 12.67 19.43
C ARG A 313 22.06 12.80 17.98
N THR A 314 21.11 11.97 17.55
CA THR A 314 20.56 12.02 16.19
C THR A 314 19.85 13.37 15.95
N LEU A 315 19.01 13.81 16.88
CA LEU A 315 18.30 15.10 16.74
C LEU A 315 19.26 16.30 16.73
N LEU A 316 20.36 16.25 17.49
CA LEU A 316 21.40 17.29 17.46
C LEU A 316 22.05 17.42 16.08
N GLN A 317 22.28 16.30 15.37
CA GLN A 317 22.88 16.32 14.04
C GLN A 317 22.01 17.04 13.01
N TYR A 318 20.70 17.17 13.29
CA TYR A 318 19.70 17.71 12.38
C TYR A 318 19.04 19.01 12.93
N ASN A 319 19.57 19.62 13.97
CA ASN A 319 18.98 20.80 14.62
C ASN A 319 17.50 20.64 15.06
N ALA A 320 17.09 19.42 15.43
CA ALA A 320 15.70 19.09 15.72
C ALA A 320 15.46 18.73 17.19
N LEU A 321 16.22 19.30 18.13
CA LEU A 321 16.12 19.02 19.57
C LEU A 321 14.75 19.30 20.18
N ASN A 322 13.99 20.24 19.61
CA ASN A 322 12.64 20.55 20.05
C ASN A 322 11.69 19.35 20.00
N ASN A 323 12.02 18.35 19.20
CA ASN A 323 11.23 17.13 19.04
C ASN A 323 11.67 15.99 19.98
N LEU A 324 12.63 16.22 20.88
CA LEU A 324 13.21 15.15 21.72
C LEU A 324 12.15 14.45 22.58
N GLU A 325 11.21 15.18 23.12
CA GLU A 325 10.15 14.60 23.96
C GLU A 325 9.23 13.72 23.14
N MET A 326 8.76 14.20 22.00
CA MET A 326 7.91 13.45 21.09
C MET A 326 8.56 12.13 20.67
N PHE A 327 9.79 12.16 20.19
CA PHE A 327 10.52 10.96 19.75
C PHE A 327 10.92 10.01 20.88
N SER A 328 10.95 10.49 22.13
CA SER A 328 11.27 9.65 23.29
C SER A 328 10.04 9.01 23.92
N THR A 329 8.83 9.51 23.59
CA THR A 329 7.59 9.02 24.20
C THR A 329 6.96 7.89 23.41
N PHE A 330 6.76 8.09 22.12
CA PHE A 330 6.19 7.08 21.22
C PHE A 330 6.36 7.50 19.76
N MET A 331 6.76 6.57 18.92
CA MET A 331 6.75 6.73 17.45
C MET A 331 6.48 5.40 16.79
N ASP A 332 5.81 5.43 15.64
CA ASP A 332 5.60 4.29 14.79
C ASP A 332 6.93 3.87 14.14
N PRO A 333 7.27 2.57 14.04
CA PRO A 333 8.51 2.10 13.42
C PRO A 333 8.50 2.26 11.90
N HIS A 334 7.36 2.56 11.29
CA HIS A 334 7.18 2.54 9.84
C HIS A 334 7.76 1.27 9.20
N ASN A 335 7.45 0.13 9.80
CA ASN A 335 7.89 -1.19 9.36
C ASN A 335 6.83 -2.22 9.77
N GLU A 336 6.12 -2.76 8.78
CA GLU A 336 5.00 -3.68 8.99
C GLU A 336 5.42 -4.96 9.73
N TYR A 337 6.61 -5.49 9.44
CA TYR A 337 7.07 -6.71 10.10
C TYR A 337 7.32 -6.51 11.59
N LEU A 338 7.87 -5.37 11.95
CA LEU A 338 8.11 -5.03 13.35
C LEU A 338 6.80 -4.69 14.07
N ASN A 339 5.87 -4.01 13.39
CA ASN A 339 4.54 -3.78 13.90
C ASN A 339 3.83 -5.10 14.21
N LEU A 340 3.78 -6.02 13.25
CA LEU A 340 3.16 -7.33 13.44
C LEU A 340 3.81 -8.12 14.58
N ALA A 341 5.13 -8.13 14.65
CA ALA A 341 5.84 -8.83 15.73
C ALA A 341 5.58 -8.20 17.10
N ALA A 342 5.55 -6.87 17.20
CA ALA A 342 5.33 -6.16 18.45
C ALA A 342 3.88 -6.27 18.94
N PHE A 343 2.90 -6.15 18.04
CA PHE A 343 1.48 -6.17 18.39
C PHE A 343 0.89 -7.58 18.50
N TYR A 344 1.34 -8.53 17.68
CA TYR A 344 0.73 -9.86 17.55
C TYR A 344 1.67 -11.01 17.85
N GLY A 345 2.94 -10.73 18.12
CA GLY A 345 3.96 -11.72 18.41
C GLY A 345 4.63 -12.32 17.17
N VAL A 346 5.75 -12.97 17.41
CA VAL A 346 6.57 -13.59 16.34
C VAL A 346 5.85 -14.72 15.60
N PRO A 347 5.05 -15.61 16.26
CA PRO A 347 4.30 -16.63 15.55
C PRO A 347 3.25 -16.07 14.58
N ALA A 348 2.57 -14.98 14.96
CA ALA A 348 1.59 -14.34 14.06
C ALA A 348 2.26 -13.73 12.83
N LEU A 349 3.40 -13.06 13.00
CA LEU A 349 4.22 -12.59 11.88
C LEU A 349 4.60 -13.76 10.96
N ALA A 350 5.06 -14.89 11.50
CA ALA A 350 5.43 -16.06 10.72
C ALA A 350 4.24 -16.62 9.90
N VAL A 351 3.03 -16.67 10.49
CA VAL A 351 1.81 -17.12 9.80
C VAL A 351 1.43 -16.17 8.67
N ILE A 352 1.55 -14.87 8.87
CA ILE A 352 1.26 -13.86 7.83
C ILE A 352 2.26 -13.98 6.67
N ILE A 353 3.55 -14.11 6.97
CA ILE A 353 4.57 -14.33 5.95
C ILE A 353 4.29 -15.64 5.18
N ALA A 354 4.00 -16.73 5.89
CA ALA A 354 3.65 -18.00 5.28
C ALA A 354 2.40 -17.90 4.38
N PHE A 355 1.39 -17.12 4.81
CA PHE A 355 0.21 -16.84 3.97
C PHE A 355 0.60 -16.18 2.65
N PHE A 356 1.45 -15.15 2.66
CA PHE A 356 1.90 -14.47 1.44
C PHE A 356 2.76 -15.38 0.56
N ILE A 357 3.60 -16.24 1.15
CA ILE A 357 4.37 -17.24 0.42
C ILE A 357 3.43 -18.23 -0.29
N VAL A 358 2.46 -18.78 0.44
CA VAL A 358 1.47 -19.71 -0.13
C VAL A 358 0.64 -19.02 -1.22
N PHE A 359 0.26 -17.76 -1.00
CA PHE A 359 -0.43 -16.95 -2.00
C PHE A 359 0.42 -16.78 -3.26
N ALA A 360 1.71 -16.47 -3.11
CA ALA A 360 2.66 -16.36 -4.22
C ALA A 360 2.82 -17.68 -4.97
N LEU A 361 3.01 -18.80 -4.27
CA LEU A 361 3.19 -20.11 -4.86
C LEU A 361 1.94 -20.57 -5.63
N ARG A 362 0.76 -20.35 -5.10
CA ARG A 362 -0.51 -20.70 -5.76
C ARG A 362 -0.80 -19.84 -7.00
N ASN A 363 -0.27 -18.64 -7.05
CA ASN A 363 -0.52 -17.65 -8.11
C ASN A 363 0.76 -17.33 -8.92
N GLY A 364 1.83 -18.10 -8.76
CA GLY A 364 3.17 -17.83 -9.29
C GLY A 364 3.27 -17.76 -10.83
N ASN A 365 2.26 -18.25 -11.55
CA ASN A 365 2.17 -18.06 -13.00
C ASN A 365 1.77 -16.64 -13.41
N SER A 366 1.29 -15.84 -12.45
CA SER A 366 0.93 -14.45 -12.68
C SER A 366 2.09 -13.51 -12.34
N ARG A 367 2.61 -12.80 -13.33
CA ARG A 367 3.65 -11.80 -13.14
C ARG A 367 3.20 -10.64 -12.27
N TYR A 368 1.93 -10.25 -12.38
CA TYR A 368 1.37 -9.23 -11.49
C TYR A 368 1.49 -9.65 -10.02
N VAL A 369 1.14 -10.91 -9.71
CA VAL A 369 1.24 -11.40 -8.34
C VAL A 369 2.69 -11.38 -7.87
N THR A 370 3.61 -11.91 -8.67
CA THR A 370 5.03 -11.98 -8.28
C THR A 370 5.65 -10.59 -8.13
N CYS A 371 5.48 -9.71 -9.12
CA CYS A 371 6.04 -8.35 -9.06
C CYS A 371 5.43 -7.56 -7.90
N PHE A 372 4.11 -7.62 -7.74
CA PHE A 372 3.41 -6.91 -6.69
C PHE A 372 3.81 -7.38 -5.30
N LEU A 373 3.88 -8.69 -5.07
CA LEU A 373 4.27 -9.25 -3.77
C LEU A 373 5.71 -8.92 -3.39
N LEU A 374 6.64 -8.97 -4.36
CA LEU A 374 8.02 -8.57 -4.10
C LEU A 374 8.11 -7.08 -3.72
N ALA A 375 7.46 -6.21 -4.49
CA ALA A 375 7.44 -4.78 -4.20
C ALA A 375 6.72 -4.47 -2.87
N PHE A 376 5.62 -5.17 -2.58
CA PHE A 376 4.89 -5.05 -1.32
C PHE A 376 5.75 -5.49 -0.13
N ALA A 377 6.37 -6.68 -0.20
CA ALA A 377 7.25 -7.17 0.85
C ALA A 377 8.42 -6.19 1.13
N PHE A 378 8.95 -5.58 0.06
CA PHE A 378 9.97 -4.55 0.20
C PHE A 378 9.42 -3.26 0.82
N ALA A 379 8.26 -2.79 0.35
CA ALA A 379 7.63 -1.57 0.87
C ALA A 379 7.23 -1.69 2.36
N CYS A 380 6.88 -2.89 2.82
CA CYS A 380 6.60 -3.20 4.23
C CYS A 380 7.81 -2.99 5.17
N LEU A 381 9.03 -2.90 4.64
CA LEU A 381 10.21 -2.51 5.44
C LEU A 381 10.19 -1.03 5.84
N TRP A 382 9.34 -0.21 5.21
CA TRP A 382 9.36 1.24 5.32
C TRP A 382 8.01 1.87 5.66
N ASP A 383 6.94 1.08 5.74
CA ASP A 383 5.61 1.55 6.12
C ASP A 383 4.71 0.40 6.57
N ASP A 384 3.57 0.75 7.21
CA ASP A 384 2.49 -0.13 7.60
C ASP A 384 1.43 -0.19 6.47
N LEU A 385 1.59 -1.14 5.57
CA LEU A 385 0.79 -1.27 4.37
C LEU A 385 -0.45 -2.16 4.52
N LEU A 386 -0.43 -3.11 5.45
CA LEU A 386 -1.55 -4.04 5.64
C LEU A 386 -2.83 -3.34 6.12
N SER A 387 -2.69 -2.22 6.80
CA SER A 387 -3.81 -1.38 7.23
C SER A 387 -4.45 -0.55 6.10
N LYS A 388 -3.77 -0.41 4.95
CA LYS A 388 -4.25 0.43 3.85
C LYS A 388 -5.32 -0.28 3.02
N ARG A 389 -6.53 0.29 2.95
CA ARG A 389 -7.70 -0.27 2.25
C ARG A 389 -7.44 -0.53 0.75
N TRP A 390 -6.78 0.39 0.08
CA TRP A 390 -6.45 0.28 -1.35
C TRP A 390 -5.41 -0.80 -1.66
N ILE A 391 -4.52 -1.09 -0.74
CA ILE A 391 -3.61 -2.24 -0.86
C ILE A 391 -4.39 -3.55 -0.77
N CYS A 392 -5.32 -3.65 0.16
CA CYS A 392 -6.26 -4.78 0.27
C CYS A 392 -7.04 -4.98 -1.05
N LEU A 393 -7.55 -3.90 -1.65
CA LEU A 393 -8.23 -3.93 -2.94
C LEU A 393 -7.28 -4.34 -4.08
N ALA A 394 -6.05 -3.84 -4.09
CA ALA A 394 -5.05 -4.24 -5.08
C ALA A 394 -4.80 -5.76 -5.02
N PHE A 395 -4.64 -6.34 -3.84
CA PHE A 395 -4.55 -7.80 -3.67
C PHE A 395 -5.79 -8.53 -4.21
N ALA A 396 -6.99 -8.00 -3.97
CA ALA A 396 -8.23 -8.61 -4.45
C ALA A 396 -8.32 -8.63 -5.97
N PHE A 397 -7.76 -7.61 -6.65
CA PHE A 397 -7.79 -7.49 -8.10
C PHE A 397 -6.58 -8.09 -8.82
N LEU A 398 -5.59 -8.62 -8.10
CA LEU A 398 -4.52 -9.38 -8.74
C LEU A 398 -5.11 -10.60 -9.49
N PRO A 399 -4.61 -10.91 -10.71
CA PRO A 399 -5.06 -12.06 -11.45
C PRO A 399 -4.73 -13.35 -10.69
N CYS A 400 -5.73 -14.16 -10.36
CA CYS A 400 -5.53 -15.54 -9.97
C CYS A 400 -5.69 -16.45 -11.19
N PRO A 401 -4.90 -17.52 -11.31
CA PRO A 401 -5.21 -18.57 -12.25
C PRO A 401 -6.65 -19.02 -11.95
N GLN A 402 -7.49 -18.99 -12.99
CA GLN A 402 -8.78 -19.66 -12.89
C GLN A 402 -8.46 -21.13 -12.64
N THR A 403 -9.01 -21.74 -11.61
CA THR A 403 -9.08 -23.20 -11.52
C THR A 403 -9.61 -23.68 -12.85
N PRO A 404 -8.89 -24.59 -13.56
CA PRO A 404 -9.43 -25.13 -14.79
C PRO A 404 -10.85 -25.57 -14.50
N PRO A 405 -11.81 -25.28 -15.39
CA PRO A 405 -13.17 -25.75 -15.20
C PRO A 405 -13.04 -27.26 -14.91
N THR A 406 -13.53 -27.67 -13.75
CA THR A 406 -13.67 -29.10 -13.45
C THR A 406 -14.33 -29.69 -14.67
N SER A 407 -13.58 -30.49 -15.40
CA SER A 407 -14.12 -31.21 -16.57
C SER A 407 -15.39 -31.86 -16.07
N THR A 408 -16.51 -31.30 -16.43
CA THR A 408 -17.77 -32.01 -16.35
C THR A 408 -17.52 -33.28 -17.09
N THR A 409 -17.35 -34.37 -16.37
CA THR A 409 -17.42 -35.74 -16.91
C THR A 409 -18.62 -35.71 -17.82
N SER A 410 -18.36 -35.71 -19.11
CA SER A 410 -19.37 -36.00 -20.11
C SER A 410 -19.88 -37.38 -19.77
N ASP A 411 -21.01 -37.43 -19.04
CA ASP A 411 -21.83 -38.61 -19.01
C ASP A 411 -22.15 -38.96 -20.46
N THR A 412 -21.36 -39.87 -20.99
CA THR A 412 -21.68 -40.59 -22.21
C THR A 412 -22.99 -41.27 -21.94
N CYS A 413 -24.07 -40.66 -22.35
CA CYS A 413 -25.34 -41.35 -22.55
C CYS A 413 -25.08 -42.47 -23.53
N ILE A 414 -24.90 -43.66 -23.00
CA ILE A 414 -25.09 -44.91 -23.76
C ILE A 414 -26.59 -45.02 -23.94
N SER A 415 -27.07 -44.72 -25.13
CA SER A 415 -28.42 -45.06 -25.58
C SER A 415 -28.45 -46.54 -25.98
N PRO A 416 -29.48 -47.29 -25.66
CA PRO A 416 -29.62 -48.70 -25.98
C PRO A 416 -29.85 -48.94 -27.49
#